data_6db96a9b80196bfbeb0dc8178a31bdb7
#
_entry.id   6db96a9b80196bfbeb0dc8178a31bdb7
#
_cell.length_a   1.000
_cell.length_b   1.000
_cell.length_c   1.000
_cell.angle_alpha   90.00
_cell.angle_beta   90.00
_cell.angle_gamma   90.00
#
_symmetry.space_group_name_H-M   'P 1'
#
loop_
_entity.id
_entity.type
_entity.pdbx_description
1 polymer ?
#
loop_
_entity_poly.entity_id
_entity_poly.type
_entity_poly.pdbx_seq_one_letter_code
_entity_poly.pdbx_strand_id
1 'polypeptide(L)'
;KNNRSEIIKINNKNVILDAYNANPTSVEFAIRSFIKNKGTKALVLGDMFELGENSAIEHKKIIDIADELNIDRCIFIGEEFYKAKQDSVKNIFFKTKEDFYELGDILQEENILIKGSRGMQMEDVLKNNMI
;
A
#
# COMPACT_ATOMS: atom_id res chain seq x y z
N LYS A 1 17.49 13.55 -8.13
CA LYS A 1 17.24 12.88 -8.12
C LYS A 1 16.03 12.15 -8.07
N ASN A 2 16.08 11.34 -7.99
CA ASN A 2 14.98 10.49 -8.11
C ASN A 2 14.34 10.21 -6.78
N ASN A 3 13.14 10.62 -6.60
CA ASN A 3 12.45 10.44 -5.33
C ASN A 3 11.36 9.42 -5.40
N ARG A 4 11.44 8.50 -6.34
CA ARG A 4 10.36 7.54 -6.55
C ARG A 4 10.30 6.48 -5.48
N SER A 5 11.45 6.11 -4.93
CA SER A 5 11.50 5.04 -3.96
C SER A 5 12.58 5.31 -2.95
N GLU A 6 12.22 5.27 -1.67
CA GLU A 6 13.14 5.49 -0.57
C GLU A 6 13.03 4.35 0.41
N ILE A 7 14.18 3.92 0.96
CA ILE A 7 14.19 2.92 2.02
C ILE A 7 14.52 3.64 3.31
N ILE A 8 13.62 3.55 4.28
CA ILE A 8 13.72 4.27 5.54
C ILE A 8 13.64 3.27 6.68
N LYS A 9 14.52 3.43 7.66
CA LYS A 9 14.45 2.63 8.88
C LYS A 9 13.66 3.37 9.93
N ILE A 10 12.59 2.75 10.42
CA ILE A 10 11.78 3.34 11.47
C ILE A 10 11.50 2.25 12.50
N ASN A 11 11.94 2.46 13.75
CA ASN A 11 11.69 1.50 14.85
C ASN A 11 12.07 0.08 14.47
N ASN A 12 13.24 -0.07 13.85
CA ASN A 12 13.77 -1.36 13.40
C ASN A 12 12.97 -2.02 12.29
N LYS A 13 12.11 -1.26 11.62
CA LYS A 13 11.36 -1.74 10.46
C LYS A 13 11.93 -1.13 9.21
N ASN A 14 11.89 -1.89 8.12
CA ASN A 14 12.32 -1.41 6.81
C ASN A 14 11.09 -0.91 6.08
N VAL A 15 11.02 0.40 5.87
CA VAL A 15 9.88 1.02 5.18
C VAL A 15 10.35 1.44 3.80
N ILE A 16 9.65 0.95 2.78
CA ILE A 16 9.91 1.38 1.40
C ILE A 16 8.81 2.35 1.03
N LEU A 17 9.18 3.60 0.87
CA LEU A 17 8.23 4.65 0.50
C LEU A 17 8.34 4.92 -0.98
N ASP A 18 7.27 4.67 -1.70
CA ASP A 18 7.21 4.87 -3.14
C ASP A 18 5.93 5.65 -3.45
N ALA A 19 5.94 6.93 -3.11
CA ALA A 19 4.76 7.78 -3.16
C ALA A 19 4.73 8.72 -4.38
N TYR A 20 5.68 8.56 -5.30
CA TYR A 20 5.77 9.46 -6.43
C TYR A 20 4.68 9.23 -7.45
N ASN A 21 4.40 7.97 -7.75
CA ASN A 21 3.40 7.63 -8.76
C ASN A 21 2.96 6.19 -8.57
N ALA A 22 1.76 5.88 -9.04
CA ALA A 22 1.25 4.52 -8.97
C ALA A 22 0.34 4.27 -10.17
N ASN A 23 0.68 3.27 -10.96
CA ASN A 23 -0.18 2.75 -12.01
C ASN A 23 -0.14 1.23 -11.91
N PRO A 24 -1.03 0.52 -12.60
CA PRO A 24 -1.12 -0.93 -12.43
C PRO A 24 0.20 -1.66 -12.61
N THR A 25 0.97 -1.28 -13.62
CA THR A 25 2.25 -1.94 -13.90
C THR A 25 3.26 -1.67 -12.80
N SER A 26 3.40 -0.41 -12.38
CA SER A 26 4.40 -0.07 -11.37
C SER A 26 4.03 -0.64 -10.00
N VAL A 27 2.75 -0.71 -9.68
CA VAL A 27 2.30 -1.26 -8.41
C VAL A 27 2.58 -2.76 -8.38
N GLU A 28 2.22 -3.48 -9.44
CA GLU A 28 2.48 -4.92 -9.48
C GLU A 28 3.98 -5.20 -9.39
N PHE A 29 4.79 -4.44 -10.12
CA PHE A 29 6.25 -4.61 -10.08
C PHE A 29 6.78 -4.39 -8.66
N ALA A 30 6.31 -3.34 -8.01
CA ALA A 30 6.78 -3.00 -6.66
C ALA A 30 6.41 -4.11 -5.66
N ILE A 31 5.19 -4.64 -5.76
CA ILE A 31 4.76 -5.71 -4.87
C ILE A 31 5.62 -6.96 -5.07
N ARG A 32 5.82 -7.35 -6.33
CA ARG A 32 6.58 -8.57 -6.61
C ARG A 32 8.06 -8.45 -6.24
N SER A 33 8.61 -7.24 -6.32
CA SER A 33 9.97 -7.00 -5.83
C SER A 33 10.02 -7.03 -4.30
N PHE A 34 9.01 -6.45 -3.68
CA PHE A 34 8.94 -6.33 -2.23
C PHE A 34 8.88 -7.69 -1.53
N ILE A 35 8.14 -8.64 -2.10
CA ILE A 35 7.95 -9.93 -1.45
C ILE A 35 9.23 -10.76 -1.38
N LYS A 36 10.28 -10.33 -2.09
CA LYS A 36 11.56 -11.01 -2.03
C LYS A 36 12.32 -10.71 -0.74
N ASN A 37 11.91 -9.70 0.00
CA ASN A 37 12.53 -9.39 1.28
C ASN A 37 12.21 -10.50 2.29
N LYS A 38 13.16 -10.75 3.18
CA LYS A 38 12.94 -11.72 4.24
C LYS A 38 12.19 -11.07 5.38
N GLY A 39 11.39 -11.86 6.09
CA GLY A 39 10.67 -11.39 7.25
C GLY A 39 9.22 -11.09 6.95
N THR A 40 8.50 -10.64 7.96
CA THR A 40 7.10 -10.31 7.83
C THR A 40 6.91 -9.06 6.97
N LYS A 41 5.78 -8.98 6.28
CA LYS A 41 5.56 -7.94 5.27
C LYS A 41 4.17 -7.37 5.34
N ALA A 42 4.08 -6.05 5.21
CA ALA A 42 2.79 -5.35 5.09
C ALA A 42 2.82 -4.44 3.87
N LEU A 43 1.68 -4.37 3.20
CA LEU A 43 1.47 -3.39 2.13
C LEU A 43 0.56 -2.28 2.66
N VAL A 44 0.85 -1.04 2.26
CA VAL A 44 -0.04 0.09 2.50
C VAL A 44 -0.18 0.78 1.15
N LEU A 45 -1.26 0.47 0.45
CA LEU A 45 -1.46 0.93 -0.91
C LEU A 45 -2.59 1.95 -1.00
N GLY A 46 -2.30 3.07 -1.63
CA GLY A 46 -3.31 4.08 -1.94
C GLY A 46 -3.83 3.91 -3.37
N ASP A 47 -4.93 4.59 -3.67
CA ASP A 47 -5.55 4.50 -4.98
C ASP A 47 -4.61 4.84 -6.12
N MET A 48 -4.89 4.23 -7.27
CA MET A 48 -4.26 4.57 -8.54
C MET A 48 -5.21 5.50 -9.29
N PHE A 49 -4.75 6.71 -9.59
CA PHE A 49 -5.58 7.72 -10.24
C PHE A 49 -5.52 7.63 -11.77
N GLU A 50 -6.47 8.28 -12.42
CA GLU A 50 -6.48 8.47 -13.86
C GLU A 50 -6.63 7.19 -14.68
N LEU A 51 -7.31 6.19 -14.12
CA LEU A 51 -7.57 4.95 -14.84
C LEU A 51 -8.93 4.95 -15.55
N GLY A 52 -9.76 5.97 -15.29
CA GLY A 52 -11.05 6.07 -15.95
C GLY A 52 -11.92 4.86 -15.68
N GLU A 53 -12.55 4.35 -16.73
CA GLU A 53 -13.47 3.22 -16.60
C GLU A 53 -12.75 1.90 -16.27
N ASN A 54 -11.44 1.86 -16.39
CA ASN A 54 -10.67 0.67 -16.04
C ASN A 54 -10.34 0.60 -14.56
N SER A 55 -10.70 1.62 -13.78
CA SER A 55 -10.28 1.72 -12.38
C SER A 55 -10.73 0.52 -11.55
N ALA A 56 -12.00 0.13 -11.66
CA ALA A 56 -12.51 -0.98 -10.85
C ALA A 56 -11.77 -2.28 -11.14
N ILE A 57 -11.53 -2.57 -12.41
CA ILE A 57 -10.85 -3.79 -12.83
C ILE A 57 -9.41 -3.79 -12.35
N GLU A 58 -8.72 -2.66 -12.50
CA GLU A 58 -7.30 -2.59 -12.16
C GLU A 58 -7.08 -2.65 -10.64
N HIS A 59 -7.96 -1.98 -9.87
CA HIS A 59 -7.84 -2.06 -8.41
C HIS A 59 -8.11 -3.47 -7.90
N LYS A 60 -9.13 -4.13 -8.48
CA LYS A 60 -9.43 -5.51 -8.11
C LYS A 60 -8.25 -6.43 -8.43
N LYS A 61 -7.60 -6.19 -9.56
CA LYS A 61 -6.46 -7.00 -9.97
C LYS A 61 -5.31 -6.90 -8.97
N ILE A 62 -5.05 -5.70 -8.47
CA ILE A 62 -4.00 -5.52 -7.46
C ILE A 62 -4.37 -6.24 -6.16
N ILE A 63 -5.64 -6.16 -5.75
CA ILE A 63 -6.09 -6.88 -4.55
C ILE A 63 -5.87 -8.39 -4.74
N ASP A 64 -6.20 -8.92 -5.91
CA ASP A 64 -6.03 -10.34 -6.19
C ASP A 64 -4.55 -10.75 -6.15
N ILE A 65 -3.68 -9.92 -6.71
CA ILE A 65 -2.24 -10.18 -6.68
C ILE A 65 -1.75 -10.25 -5.23
N ALA A 66 -2.16 -9.28 -4.42
CA ALA A 66 -1.75 -9.26 -3.01
C ALA A 66 -2.26 -10.49 -2.27
N ASP A 67 -3.47 -10.94 -2.59
CA ASP A 67 -4.03 -12.14 -1.95
C ASP A 67 -3.25 -13.40 -2.28
N GLU A 68 -2.72 -13.49 -3.50
CA GLU A 68 -2.00 -14.68 -3.94
C GLU A 68 -0.58 -14.76 -3.41
N LEU A 69 -0.03 -13.64 -2.97
CA LEU A 69 1.36 -13.59 -2.54
C LEU A 69 1.48 -13.72 -1.04
N ASN A 70 2.69 -14.06 -0.59
CA ASN A 70 2.94 -14.28 0.84
C ASN A 70 3.20 -12.94 1.54
N ILE A 71 2.11 -12.26 1.89
CA ILE A 71 2.12 -10.96 2.55
C ILE A 71 1.26 -11.09 3.80
N ASP A 72 1.76 -10.57 4.91
CA ASP A 72 1.08 -10.79 6.21
C ASP A 72 -0.09 -9.85 6.44
N ARG A 73 -0.03 -8.63 5.88
CA ARG A 73 -1.08 -7.63 6.08
C ARG A 73 -1.15 -6.71 4.89
N CYS A 74 -2.36 -6.45 4.42
CA CYS A 74 -2.58 -5.56 3.28
C CYS A 74 -3.57 -4.48 3.67
N ILE A 75 -3.12 -3.22 3.64
CA ILE A 75 -3.95 -2.05 3.92
C ILE A 75 -4.19 -1.35 2.59
N PHE A 76 -5.45 -1.17 2.25
CA PHE A 76 -5.84 -0.48 1.02
C PHE A 76 -6.60 0.79 1.38
N ILE A 77 -6.15 1.92 0.86
CA ILE A 77 -6.68 3.24 1.24
C ILE A 77 -7.15 4.01 0.02
N GLY A 78 -8.41 4.42 0.04
CA GLY A 78 -8.98 5.25 -1.01
C GLY A 78 -10.31 4.74 -1.49
N GLU A 79 -11.05 5.61 -2.18
CA GLU A 79 -12.39 5.29 -2.68
C GLU A 79 -12.36 4.16 -3.70
N GLU A 80 -11.34 4.14 -4.57
CA GLU A 80 -11.29 3.15 -5.64
C GLU A 80 -11.01 1.75 -5.10
N PHE A 81 -10.04 1.62 -4.20
CA PHE A 81 -9.81 0.33 -3.56
C PHE A 81 -11.01 -0.07 -2.72
N TYR A 82 -11.63 0.89 -2.03
CA TYR A 82 -12.75 0.58 -1.16
C TYR A 82 -13.92 0.00 -1.96
N LYS A 83 -14.20 0.55 -3.15
CA LYS A 83 -15.25 0.03 -4.02
C LYS A 83 -14.96 -1.38 -4.50
N ALA A 84 -13.68 -1.71 -4.66
CA ALA A 84 -13.26 -3.02 -5.16
C ALA A 84 -13.01 -4.03 -4.05
N LYS A 85 -13.28 -3.67 -2.81
CA LYS A 85 -12.85 -4.46 -1.65
C LYS A 85 -13.38 -5.89 -1.69
N GLN A 86 -12.56 -6.80 -1.19
CA GLN A 86 -12.89 -8.20 -1.03
C GLN A 86 -12.41 -8.64 0.34
N ASP A 87 -13.26 -9.29 1.09
CA ASP A 87 -12.92 -9.73 2.44
C ASP A 87 -11.83 -10.78 2.40
N SER A 88 -10.88 -10.66 3.32
CA SER A 88 -9.82 -11.61 3.49
C SER A 88 -9.24 -11.39 4.88
N VAL A 89 -8.61 -12.43 5.41
CA VAL A 89 -8.05 -12.36 6.75
C VAL A 89 -7.02 -11.26 6.89
N LYS A 90 -6.28 -10.98 5.81
CA LYS A 90 -5.17 -10.03 5.87
C LYS A 90 -5.47 -8.67 5.27
N ASN A 91 -6.62 -8.50 4.61
CA ASN A 91 -6.97 -7.24 3.92
C ASN A 91 -7.81 -6.34 4.81
N ILE A 92 -7.44 -5.07 4.86
CA ILE A 92 -8.23 -4.05 5.56
C ILE A 92 -8.37 -2.87 4.60
N PHE A 93 -9.60 -2.36 4.45
CA PHE A 93 -9.90 -1.29 3.51
C PHE A 93 -10.40 -0.06 4.22
N PHE A 94 -9.91 1.10 3.79
CA PHE A 94 -10.31 2.41 4.33
C PHE A 94 -10.61 3.34 3.16
N LYS A 95 -11.63 4.18 3.31
CA LYS A 95 -11.92 5.18 2.28
C LYS A 95 -10.93 6.32 2.29
N THR A 96 -10.38 6.65 3.45
CA THR A 96 -9.47 7.80 3.61
C THR A 96 -8.29 7.42 4.48
N LYS A 97 -7.22 8.20 4.38
CA LYS A 97 -6.07 8.03 5.27
C LYS A 97 -6.46 8.30 6.71
N GLU A 98 -7.35 9.27 6.93
CA GLU A 98 -7.80 9.62 8.27
C GLU A 98 -8.47 8.43 8.94
N ASP A 99 -9.29 7.69 8.21
CA ASP A 99 -9.91 6.48 8.76
C ASP A 99 -8.86 5.46 9.18
N PHE A 100 -7.81 5.32 8.36
CA PHE A 100 -6.71 4.42 8.68
C PHE A 100 -5.99 4.87 9.94
N TYR A 101 -5.75 6.17 10.10
CA TYR A 101 -5.03 6.69 11.26
C TYR A 101 -5.76 6.40 12.58
N GLU A 102 -7.07 6.25 12.54
CA GLU A 102 -7.85 5.99 13.75
C GLU A 102 -7.59 4.61 14.36
N LEU A 103 -7.05 3.69 13.56
CA LEU A 103 -6.70 2.37 14.09
C LEU A 103 -5.50 2.42 15.03
N GLY A 104 -4.66 3.43 14.89
CA GLY A 104 -3.47 3.53 15.68
C GLY A 104 -2.36 2.58 15.18
N ASP A 105 -1.47 2.26 16.06
CA ASP A 105 -0.23 1.56 15.74
C ASP A 105 -0.47 0.08 15.41
N ILE A 106 -0.77 -0.21 14.16
CA ILE A 106 -1.05 -1.58 13.75
C ILE A 106 0.00 -2.20 12.84
N LEU A 107 0.92 -1.40 12.30
CA LEU A 107 1.91 -1.91 11.35
C LEU A 107 3.14 -2.40 12.09
N GLN A 108 3.10 -3.67 12.46
CA GLN A 108 4.17 -4.29 13.25
C GLN A 108 5.11 -5.16 12.44
N GLU A 109 4.83 -5.32 11.15
CA GLU A 109 5.64 -6.16 10.29
C GLU A 109 7.04 -5.56 10.08
N GLU A 110 8.01 -6.42 9.82
CA GLU A 110 9.40 -6.00 9.68
C GLU A 110 9.65 -5.19 8.42
N ASN A 111 8.87 -5.45 7.37
CA ASN A 111 9.01 -4.77 6.10
C ASN A 111 7.66 -4.18 5.70
N ILE A 112 7.65 -2.92 5.29
CA ILE A 112 6.41 -2.22 4.92
C ILE A 112 6.62 -1.49 3.61
N LEU A 113 5.74 -1.74 2.63
CA LEU A 113 5.76 -1.01 1.35
C LEU A 113 4.59 -0.04 1.32
N ILE A 114 4.90 1.25 1.14
CA ILE A 114 3.90 2.30 1.04
C ILE A 114 3.93 2.86 -0.38
N LYS A 115 2.79 2.79 -1.09
CA LYS A 115 2.72 3.24 -2.47
C LYS A 115 1.31 3.70 -2.82
N GLY A 116 1.22 4.70 -3.67
CA GLY A 116 -0.07 5.22 -4.15
C GLY A 116 0.18 6.32 -5.15
N SER A 117 -0.87 6.79 -5.82
CA SER A 117 -0.75 7.90 -6.75
C SER A 117 -0.26 9.15 -6.02
N ARG A 118 0.43 10.01 -6.76
CA ARG A 118 1.02 11.22 -6.17
C ARG A 118 -0.02 12.03 -5.40
N GLY A 119 -1.23 12.14 -5.94
CA GLY A 119 -2.31 12.89 -5.30
C GLY A 119 -2.79 12.29 -3.99
N MET A 120 -2.48 11.03 -3.72
CA MET A 120 -2.83 10.42 -2.44
C MET A 120 -1.91 10.86 -1.30
N GLN A 121 -0.73 11.38 -1.64
CA GLN A 121 0.24 11.83 -0.63
C GLN A 121 0.49 10.76 0.43
N MET A 122 0.83 9.56 -0.03
CA MET A 122 0.99 8.42 0.89
C MET A 122 2.12 8.60 1.89
N GLU A 123 3.04 9.51 1.63
CA GLU A 123 4.11 9.83 2.59
C GLU A 123 3.52 10.35 3.92
N ASP A 124 2.29 10.84 3.90
CA ASP A 124 1.64 11.31 5.13
C ASP A 124 1.46 10.20 6.15
N VAL A 125 1.43 8.95 5.70
CA VAL A 125 1.31 7.80 6.60
C VAL A 125 2.46 7.80 7.62
N LEU A 126 3.65 8.20 7.19
CA LEU A 126 4.81 8.22 8.08
C LEU A 126 4.71 9.29 9.16
N LYS A 127 3.94 10.34 8.90
CA LYS A 127 3.81 11.46 9.83
C LYS A 127 2.80 11.21 10.95
N ASN A 128 2.04 10.13 10.86
CA ASN A 128 0.92 9.89 11.76
C ASN A 128 1.12 8.67 12.65
N ASN A 129 2.37 8.33 12.91
CA ASN A 129 2.74 7.29 13.87
C ASN A 129 2.06 5.94 13.64
N MET A 130 1.91 5.56 12.38
CA MET A 130 1.30 4.27 12.06
C MET A 130 2.31 3.13 12.07
N ILE A 131 3.57 3.47 12.24
CA ILE A 131 4.66 2.48 12.16
C ILE A 131 5.50 2.51 13.42
#